data_61c5aa881c0a968bdbc18ce340d5b09e
#
_entry.id   61c5aa881c0a968bdbc18ce340d5b09e
#
_cell.length_a   1.000
_cell.length_b   1.000
_cell.length_c   1.000
_cell.angle_alpha   90.00
_cell.angle_beta   90.00
_cell.angle_gamma   90.00
#
_symmetry.space_group_name_H-M   'P 1'
#
loop_
_entity.id
_entity.type
_entity.pdbx_description
1 polymer ?
#
loop_
_entity_poly.entity_id
_entity_poly.type
_entity_poly.pdbx_seq_one_letter_code
_entity_poly.pdbx_strand_id
1 'polypeptide(L)'
;MRESARLALSFDAQRLQADLARLASGEWTPHFNRDFFEGDWSGIPLRVSPSDRGLYSSGASAAEDYAGTEALEACPYFQEVLGSFECPLKSVRLLRLAAGSIIREHTDASLGEEEGDVRLHIPVVTNPRVEFYLAGKRVAMQAGDCWYLDLSLPHRVQNLGESERVHLVIDCVLNDWLRGLIGNPLPESGVEDARTGAAALQAFAPQVLDDVSLIEIEDREEFLREVVRRGKGRGFVFTTEDVRAGVRVECANDPGEGWIPHRAVWDGQHPWIEWCYVGSARFTEPFFQDTIAAAMRRPFSAGFFRRTRLEDDAAWQDPAGLIFHMSRCGSTLVAQMLKAIEGITVFSEPPVLDTVVRAGQAEWVRAMVRALGSRRCQYFVKLDCWHVLDLARFRRAFPKTPCIFLHRDSAEVLASHAAQPGEWTIPGYLDSKRFGFDACELEPADLAGYRERLLAGMLRSVAESGEEVRWVNYSELPAWSWTEMPAFFGLAVGASDLERMRETARWDSKRPGMAFTSGDKNRAG
;
A
#
# COMPACT_ATOMS: atom_id res chain seq x y z
N MET A 1 4.65 17.30 -1.01
CA MET A 1 5.04 17.57 -2.44
C MET A 1 3.81 17.59 -3.35
N ARG A 2 3.97 17.89 -4.67
CA ARG A 2 2.86 17.81 -5.65
C ARG A 2 2.53 16.35 -5.94
N GLU A 3 1.28 16.05 -6.33
CA GLU A 3 0.90 14.71 -6.76
C GLU A 3 1.60 14.30 -8.06
N SER A 4 1.78 15.26 -8.99
CA SER A 4 2.54 15.12 -10.23
C SER A 4 3.24 16.42 -10.61
N ALA A 5 4.32 16.33 -11.38
CA ALA A 5 5.03 17.47 -11.90
C ALA A 5 5.71 17.13 -13.23
N ARG A 6 5.50 17.93 -14.28
CA ARG A 6 6.32 17.92 -15.47
C ARG A 6 7.61 18.67 -15.17
N LEU A 7 8.72 17.95 -15.12
CA LEU A 7 10.01 18.53 -14.76
C LEU A 7 10.60 19.36 -15.90
N ALA A 8 11.45 20.33 -15.56
CA ALA A 8 12.18 21.13 -16.54
C ALA A 8 13.34 20.32 -17.19
N LEU A 9 13.07 19.08 -17.54
CA LEU A 9 13.93 18.14 -18.24
C LEU A 9 13.20 17.63 -19.46
N SER A 10 13.85 17.64 -20.61
CA SER A 10 13.27 17.18 -21.89
C SER A 10 14.34 16.43 -22.69
N PHE A 11 13.93 15.32 -23.27
CA PHE A 11 14.82 14.39 -23.97
C PHE A 11 14.35 14.18 -25.41
N ASP A 12 15.29 13.91 -26.30
CA ASP A 12 14.99 13.66 -27.71
C ASP A 12 14.26 12.32 -27.89
N ALA A 13 12.96 12.40 -28.19
CA ALA A 13 12.11 11.22 -28.35
C ALA A 13 12.59 10.27 -29.46
N GLN A 14 13.18 10.79 -30.55
CA GLN A 14 13.68 9.95 -31.66
C GLN A 14 14.93 9.17 -31.21
N ARG A 15 15.83 9.80 -30.45
CA ARG A 15 17.00 9.13 -29.89
C ARG A 15 16.62 8.08 -28.84
N LEU A 16 15.61 8.35 -27.99
CA LEU A 16 15.07 7.36 -27.04
C LEU A 16 14.51 6.14 -27.79
N GLN A 17 13.73 6.36 -28.86
CA GLN A 17 13.16 5.30 -29.68
C GLN A 17 14.23 4.53 -30.46
N ALA A 18 15.29 5.20 -30.91
CA ALA A 18 16.41 4.54 -31.57
C ALA A 18 17.17 3.57 -30.63
N ASP A 19 17.33 3.94 -29.36
CA ASP A 19 17.90 3.04 -28.36
C ASP A 19 16.96 1.87 -28.01
N LEU A 20 15.66 2.15 -27.85
CA LEU A 20 14.66 1.10 -27.67
C LEU A 20 14.70 0.06 -28.80
N ALA A 21 14.86 0.50 -30.05
CA ALA A 21 14.91 -0.37 -31.22
C ALA A 21 16.18 -1.28 -31.26
N ARG A 22 17.22 -0.98 -30.48
CA ARG A 22 18.42 -1.82 -30.34
C ARG A 22 18.19 -3.03 -29.45
N LEU A 23 17.18 -2.97 -28.57
CA LEU A 23 16.89 -4.05 -27.66
C LEU A 23 16.08 -5.14 -28.35
N ALA A 24 16.49 -6.38 -28.17
CA ALA A 24 15.85 -7.52 -28.82
C ALA A 24 14.45 -7.76 -28.24
N SER A 25 13.53 -8.24 -29.07
CA SER A 25 12.14 -8.53 -28.65
C SER A 25 12.03 -9.62 -27.57
N GLY A 26 13.05 -10.46 -27.42
CA GLY A 26 13.11 -11.52 -26.41
C GLY A 26 13.55 -11.09 -25.01
N GLU A 27 13.96 -9.83 -24.81
CA GLU A 27 14.44 -9.31 -23.53
C GLU A 27 13.30 -8.85 -22.60
N TRP A 28 12.06 -8.81 -23.09
CA TRP A 28 10.90 -8.38 -22.32
C TRP A 28 10.45 -9.47 -21.33
N THR A 29 10.54 -9.16 -20.04
CA THR A 29 10.08 -10.03 -18.96
C THR A 29 8.67 -9.63 -18.52
N PRO A 30 7.67 -10.52 -18.54
CA PRO A 30 6.33 -10.23 -18.06
C PRO A 30 6.31 -9.82 -16.59
N HIS A 31 5.37 -8.93 -16.21
CA HIS A 31 5.17 -8.57 -14.83
C HIS A 31 4.75 -9.80 -14.00
N PHE A 32 5.35 -9.97 -12.81
CA PHE A 32 5.19 -11.16 -11.98
C PHE A 32 3.78 -11.28 -11.38
N ASN A 33 3.13 -10.15 -11.04
CA ASN A 33 1.81 -10.13 -10.42
C ASN A 33 0.73 -9.89 -11.48
N ARG A 34 0.11 -10.98 -11.94
CA ARG A 34 -0.94 -10.95 -12.95
C ARG A 34 -2.29 -10.43 -12.46
N ASP A 35 -2.46 -10.28 -11.14
CA ASP A 35 -3.69 -9.74 -10.57
C ASP A 35 -3.81 -8.24 -10.76
N PHE A 36 -2.69 -7.55 -11.05
CA PHE A 36 -2.67 -6.10 -11.25
C PHE A 36 -2.96 -5.66 -12.68
N PHE A 37 -3.02 -6.55 -13.67
CA PHE A 37 -3.20 -6.12 -15.05
C PHE A 37 -4.00 -7.10 -15.90
N GLU A 38 -4.46 -6.60 -17.04
CA GLU A 38 -5.06 -7.36 -18.13
C GLU A 38 -4.24 -7.11 -19.40
N GLY A 39 -4.05 -8.14 -20.23
CA GLY A 39 -3.25 -8.06 -21.44
C GLY A 39 -1.76 -8.33 -21.20
N ASP A 40 -0.87 -7.51 -21.76
CA ASP A 40 0.60 -7.65 -21.63
C ASP A 40 1.21 -6.40 -21.00
N TRP A 41 1.78 -6.60 -19.81
CA TRP A 41 2.63 -5.65 -19.09
C TRP A 41 3.96 -6.32 -18.83
N SER A 42 5.00 -5.79 -19.43
CA SER A 42 6.36 -6.37 -19.41
C SER A 42 7.42 -5.29 -19.33
N GLY A 43 8.66 -5.67 -19.02
CA GLY A 43 9.74 -4.71 -18.93
C GLY A 43 11.12 -5.28 -19.19
N ILE A 44 12.10 -4.37 -19.30
CA ILE A 44 13.53 -4.66 -19.43
C ILE A 44 14.28 -3.89 -18.35
N PRO A 45 15.06 -4.55 -17.49
CA PRO A 45 15.88 -3.88 -16.49
C PRO A 45 17.11 -3.24 -17.15
N LEU A 46 17.34 -1.96 -16.85
CA LEU A 46 18.50 -1.19 -17.33
C LEU A 46 19.51 -0.91 -16.22
N ARG A 47 19.05 -0.82 -14.97
CA ARG A 47 19.90 -0.66 -13.80
C ARG A 47 19.31 -1.44 -12.63
N VAL A 48 20.08 -2.33 -12.04
CA VAL A 48 19.65 -3.25 -10.99
C VAL A 48 20.69 -3.33 -9.87
N SER A 49 20.24 -3.68 -8.67
CA SER A 49 21.15 -4.05 -7.58
C SER A 49 21.36 -5.58 -7.57
N PRO A 50 22.50 -6.09 -7.10
CA PRO A 50 22.74 -7.53 -6.99
C PRO A 50 21.77 -8.26 -6.07
N SER A 51 21.28 -7.58 -5.04
CA SER A 51 20.23 -8.09 -4.13
C SER A 51 18.84 -8.06 -4.74
N ASP A 52 18.68 -7.41 -5.89
CA ASP A 52 17.44 -6.99 -6.48
C ASP A 52 17.30 -7.59 -7.88
N ARG A 53 17.10 -8.90 -7.95
CA ARG A 53 17.03 -9.67 -9.21
C ARG A 53 15.73 -9.54 -9.97
N GLY A 54 14.89 -8.61 -9.59
CA GLY A 54 13.60 -8.44 -10.24
C GLY A 54 13.53 -7.14 -11.05
N LEU A 55 12.91 -7.22 -12.20
CA LEU A 55 12.42 -6.07 -12.97
C LEU A 55 11.59 -5.08 -12.10
N TYR A 56 11.14 -5.53 -10.96
CA TYR A 56 10.13 -4.89 -10.10
C TYR A 56 10.60 -4.71 -8.66
N SER A 57 11.88 -4.48 -8.48
CA SER A 57 12.47 -4.17 -7.20
C SER A 57 11.87 -2.95 -6.53
N SER A 58 11.70 -3.04 -5.22
CA SER A 58 11.12 -2.00 -4.38
C SER A 58 12.10 -0.89 -3.98
N GLY A 59 13.34 -0.90 -4.47
CA GLY A 59 14.33 0.12 -4.13
C GLY A 59 14.87 0.07 -2.70
N ALA A 60 14.78 -1.06 -2.00
CA ALA A 60 15.26 -1.21 -0.62
C ALA A 60 16.79 -1.14 -0.47
N SER A 61 17.54 -1.38 -1.57
CA SER A 61 19.00 -1.26 -1.59
C SER A 61 19.46 0.21 -1.61
N ALA A 62 20.67 0.47 -1.13
CA ALA A 62 21.29 1.78 -1.26
C ALA A 62 21.56 2.12 -2.74
N ALA A 63 21.59 3.39 -3.12
CA ALA A 63 21.73 3.80 -4.52
C ALA A 63 23.07 3.35 -5.15
N GLU A 64 24.12 3.23 -4.35
CA GLU A 64 25.46 2.78 -4.74
C GLU A 64 25.50 1.32 -5.18
N ASP A 65 24.54 0.52 -4.71
CA ASP A 65 24.46 -0.91 -5.02
C ASP A 65 23.90 -1.18 -6.43
N TYR A 66 23.32 -0.16 -7.09
CA TYR A 66 22.73 -0.32 -8.42
C TYR A 66 23.77 -0.13 -9.53
N ALA A 67 23.86 -1.08 -10.44
CA ALA A 67 24.74 -1.06 -11.60
C ALA A 67 23.96 -1.19 -12.91
N GLY A 68 24.54 -0.68 -14.00
CA GLY A 68 24.01 -0.85 -15.36
C GLY A 68 24.02 -2.31 -15.80
N THR A 69 23.01 -2.69 -16.59
CA THR A 69 22.90 -4.00 -17.24
C THR A 69 23.49 -3.96 -18.65
N GLU A 70 23.72 -5.12 -19.27
CA GLU A 70 24.10 -5.23 -20.68
C GLU A 70 23.09 -4.52 -21.61
N ALA A 71 21.81 -4.54 -21.27
CA ALA A 71 20.77 -3.81 -22.01
C ALA A 71 21.00 -2.29 -21.97
N LEU A 72 21.43 -1.73 -20.84
CA LEU A 72 21.80 -0.31 -20.75
C LEU A 72 23.07 -0.02 -21.54
N GLU A 73 24.08 -0.91 -21.52
CA GLU A 73 25.31 -0.73 -22.27
C GLU A 73 25.09 -0.64 -23.78
N ALA A 74 24.07 -1.36 -24.30
CA ALA A 74 23.65 -1.29 -25.70
C ALA A 74 22.94 0.03 -26.08
N CYS A 75 22.57 0.88 -25.09
CA CYS A 75 21.72 2.05 -25.26
C CYS A 75 22.46 3.35 -24.85
N PRO A 76 23.29 3.92 -25.71
CA PRO A 76 24.14 5.07 -25.38
C PRO A 76 23.34 6.33 -25.03
N TYR A 77 22.16 6.53 -25.60
CA TYR A 77 21.34 7.70 -25.27
C TYR A 77 20.63 7.54 -23.92
N PHE A 78 20.17 6.34 -23.56
CA PHE A 78 19.69 6.12 -22.20
C PHE A 78 20.80 6.37 -21.17
N GLN A 79 22.05 6.02 -21.46
CA GLN A 79 23.18 6.35 -20.57
C GLN A 79 23.36 7.88 -20.45
N GLU A 80 23.28 8.62 -21.57
CA GLU A 80 23.33 10.09 -21.59
C GLU A 80 22.20 10.69 -20.76
N VAL A 81 20.97 10.19 -20.93
CA VAL A 81 19.79 10.59 -20.16
C VAL A 81 19.99 10.37 -18.67
N LEU A 82 20.43 9.19 -18.27
CA LEU A 82 20.68 8.87 -16.86
C LEU A 82 21.80 9.71 -16.25
N GLY A 83 22.82 10.04 -17.04
CA GLY A 83 23.92 10.92 -16.62
C GLY A 83 23.53 12.38 -16.41
N SER A 84 22.34 12.81 -16.84
CA SER A 84 21.82 14.17 -16.63
C SER A 84 21.12 14.38 -15.29
N PHE A 85 20.92 13.34 -14.50
CA PHE A 85 20.29 13.44 -13.19
C PHE A 85 21.32 13.70 -12.09
N GLU A 86 21.12 14.77 -11.32
CA GLU A 86 21.98 15.15 -10.19
C GLU A 86 21.48 14.54 -8.86
N CYS A 87 20.68 13.48 -8.91
CA CYS A 87 20.24 12.70 -7.77
C CYS A 87 20.74 11.26 -7.88
N PRO A 88 20.94 10.55 -6.76
CA PRO A 88 21.34 9.15 -6.79
C PRO A 88 20.25 8.29 -7.44
N LEU A 89 20.62 7.54 -8.48
CA LEU A 89 19.70 6.67 -9.21
C LEU A 89 19.73 5.25 -8.62
N LYS A 90 18.55 4.68 -8.43
CA LYS A 90 18.33 3.31 -8.00
C LYS A 90 17.96 2.42 -9.20
N SER A 91 16.81 1.77 -9.15
CA SER A 91 16.32 0.91 -10.23
C SER A 91 15.93 1.73 -11.45
N VAL A 92 16.38 1.31 -12.63
CA VAL A 92 15.95 1.87 -13.91
C VAL A 92 15.49 0.76 -14.82
N ARG A 93 14.34 0.96 -15.48
CA ARG A 93 13.73 -0.05 -16.34
C ARG A 93 12.89 0.55 -17.44
N LEU A 94 12.77 -0.17 -18.54
CA LEU A 94 11.71 0.07 -19.50
C LEU A 94 10.46 -0.70 -19.07
N LEU A 95 9.32 -0.04 -19.07
CA LEU A 95 8.02 -0.67 -18.85
C LEU A 95 7.14 -0.52 -20.07
N ARG A 96 6.71 -1.65 -20.64
CA ARG A 96 5.85 -1.74 -21.82
C ARG A 96 4.45 -2.16 -21.41
N LEU A 97 3.46 -1.45 -21.94
CA LEU A 97 2.04 -1.81 -21.89
C LEU A 97 1.53 -1.96 -23.32
N ALA A 98 1.21 -3.18 -23.74
CA ALA A 98 0.75 -3.45 -25.10
C ALA A 98 -0.61 -2.79 -25.40
N ALA A 99 -0.95 -2.70 -26.68
CA ALA A 99 -2.26 -2.22 -27.12
C ALA A 99 -3.41 -3.01 -26.46
N GLY A 100 -4.44 -2.32 -25.99
CA GLY A 100 -5.59 -2.91 -25.32
C GLY A 100 -5.34 -3.38 -23.89
N SER A 101 -4.14 -3.21 -23.33
CA SER A 101 -3.79 -3.67 -21.99
C SER A 101 -4.13 -2.62 -20.92
N ILE A 102 -4.44 -3.11 -19.71
CA ILE A 102 -4.89 -2.29 -18.58
C ILE A 102 -4.07 -2.68 -17.34
N ILE A 103 -3.50 -1.69 -16.65
CA ILE A 103 -2.99 -1.82 -15.28
C ILE A 103 -4.08 -1.30 -14.35
N ARG A 104 -4.57 -2.16 -13.47
CA ARG A 104 -5.63 -1.84 -12.51
C ARG A 104 -5.16 -0.83 -11.47
N GLU A 105 -6.09 -0.17 -10.82
CA GLU A 105 -5.78 0.81 -9.78
C GLU A 105 -5.06 0.15 -8.60
N HIS A 106 -3.89 0.68 -8.26
CA HIS A 106 -3.04 0.24 -7.16
C HIS A 106 -2.19 1.39 -6.64
N THR A 107 -1.40 1.13 -5.60
CA THR A 107 -0.43 2.06 -5.03
C THR A 107 0.92 1.36 -4.88
N ASP A 108 2.01 2.09 -5.06
CA ASP A 108 3.37 1.62 -4.83
C ASP A 108 3.85 2.08 -3.44
N ALA A 109 3.77 1.21 -2.46
CA ALA A 109 3.94 1.54 -1.03
C ALA A 109 5.35 2.02 -0.62
N SER A 110 6.36 1.88 -1.49
CA SER A 110 7.76 2.25 -1.20
C SER A 110 8.23 3.49 -1.96
N LEU A 111 7.32 4.22 -2.59
CA LEU A 111 7.66 5.36 -3.44
C LEU A 111 6.86 6.59 -2.99
N GLY A 112 7.56 7.55 -2.42
CA GLY A 112 6.97 8.80 -1.98
C GLY A 112 8.01 9.69 -1.32
N GLU A 113 7.62 10.92 -1.01
CA GLU A 113 8.51 11.87 -0.32
C GLU A 113 8.93 11.38 1.06
N GLU A 114 8.06 10.64 1.74
CA GLU A 114 8.28 10.13 3.09
C GLU A 114 9.33 9.02 3.13
N GLU A 115 9.36 8.20 2.12
CA GLU A 115 10.34 7.13 1.94
C GLU A 115 11.71 7.66 1.47
N GLY A 116 11.75 8.89 0.99
CA GLY A 116 12.93 9.51 0.41
C GLY A 116 13.26 8.97 -0.99
N ASP A 117 12.45 8.07 -1.52
CA ASP A 117 12.57 7.50 -2.86
C ASP A 117 11.38 7.93 -3.72
N VAL A 118 11.66 8.33 -4.93
CA VAL A 118 10.64 8.79 -5.88
C VAL A 118 10.82 8.13 -7.24
N ARG A 119 9.73 8.08 -8.00
CA ARG A 119 9.72 7.52 -9.36
C ARG A 119 9.48 8.60 -10.40
N LEU A 120 10.35 8.58 -11.41
CA LEU A 120 10.24 9.45 -12.58
C LEU A 120 9.85 8.61 -13.80
N HIS A 121 9.06 9.20 -14.67
CA HIS A 121 8.63 8.61 -15.93
C HIS A 121 9.07 9.46 -17.12
N ILE A 122 9.72 8.82 -18.09
CA ILE A 122 10.05 9.42 -19.38
C ILE A 122 9.38 8.56 -20.45
N PRO A 123 8.28 9.02 -21.09
CA PRO A 123 7.70 8.29 -22.21
C PRO A 123 8.68 8.18 -23.38
N VAL A 124 8.94 6.97 -23.84
CA VAL A 124 9.73 6.66 -25.02
C VAL A 124 8.82 6.50 -26.23
N VAL A 125 7.76 5.68 -26.03
CA VAL A 125 6.68 5.50 -27.01
C VAL A 125 5.36 5.71 -26.28
N THR A 126 4.49 6.52 -26.85
CA THR A 126 3.14 6.74 -26.35
C THR A 126 2.18 7.02 -27.50
N ASN A 127 0.88 7.02 -27.24
CA ASN A 127 -0.14 7.40 -28.20
C ASN A 127 -1.27 8.17 -27.50
N PRO A 128 -2.10 8.95 -28.23
CA PRO A 128 -3.14 9.81 -27.63
C PRO A 128 -4.23 9.06 -26.85
N ARG A 129 -4.34 7.73 -27.03
CA ARG A 129 -5.31 6.88 -26.36
C ARG A 129 -4.72 6.14 -25.13
N VAL A 130 -3.49 6.48 -24.75
CA VAL A 130 -2.95 6.09 -23.44
C VAL A 130 -3.55 7.01 -22.38
N GLU A 131 -4.13 6.41 -21.39
CA GLU A 131 -4.70 7.12 -20.25
C GLU A 131 -3.99 6.70 -18.97
N PHE A 132 -3.23 7.62 -18.38
CA PHE A 132 -2.62 7.47 -17.07
C PHE A 132 -3.40 8.30 -16.07
N TYR A 133 -3.91 7.68 -15.03
CA TYR A 133 -4.61 8.37 -13.95
C TYR A 133 -3.79 8.25 -12.65
N LEU A 134 -3.63 9.37 -11.96
CA LEU A 134 -3.00 9.48 -10.66
C LEU A 134 -3.92 10.25 -9.73
N ALA A 135 -4.28 9.66 -8.60
CA ALA A 135 -5.26 10.24 -7.68
C ALA A 135 -6.56 10.67 -8.38
N GLY A 136 -6.99 9.89 -9.38
CA GLY A 136 -8.17 10.15 -10.21
C GLY A 136 -7.99 11.21 -11.31
N LYS A 137 -6.86 11.94 -11.39
CA LYS A 137 -6.57 12.93 -12.42
C LYS A 137 -5.82 12.29 -13.57
N ARG A 138 -6.19 12.64 -14.81
CA ARG A 138 -5.46 12.19 -15.99
C ARG A 138 -4.15 12.98 -16.13
N VAL A 139 -3.03 12.25 -16.25
CA VAL A 139 -1.71 12.83 -16.54
C VAL A 139 -1.38 12.57 -18.02
N ALA A 140 -1.35 13.63 -18.85
CA ALA A 140 -1.05 13.53 -20.26
C ALA A 140 0.45 13.73 -20.49
N MET A 141 1.16 12.63 -20.76
CA MET A 141 2.61 12.62 -20.94
C MET A 141 2.97 12.48 -22.41
N GLN A 142 3.87 13.34 -22.90
CA GLN A 142 4.41 13.29 -24.27
C GLN A 142 5.76 12.57 -24.30
N ALA A 143 6.10 11.97 -25.44
CA ALA A 143 7.39 11.33 -25.61
C ALA A 143 8.54 12.34 -25.40
N GLY A 144 9.53 11.98 -24.60
CA GLY A 144 10.67 12.82 -24.22
C GLY A 144 10.44 13.76 -23.02
N ASP A 145 9.21 13.91 -22.53
CA ASP A 145 8.95 14.64 -21.28
C ASP A 145 9.49 13.86 -20.08
N CYS A 146 9.88 14.57 -19.03
CA CYS A 146 10.20 13.94 -17.73
C CYS A 146 9.15 14.32 -16.69
N TRP A 147 8.54 13.30 -16.09
CA TRP A 147 7.48 13.47 -15.12
C TRP A 147 7.84 12.87 -13.77
N TYR A 148 7.63 13.63 -12.71
CA TYR A 148 7.49 13.09 -11.36
C TYR A 148 6.03 12.69 -11.12
N LEU A 149 5.82 11.51 -10.57
CA LEU A 149 4.52 10.98 -10.18
C LEU A 149 4.60 10.41 -8.75
N ASP A 150 3.75 10.88 -7.88
CA ASP A 150 3.61 10.31 -6.53
C ASP A 150 2.80 9.01 -6.60
N LEU A 151 3.47 7.90 -6.86
CA LEU A 151 2.83 6.61 -7.01
C LEU A 151 2.45 5.95 -5.67
N SER A 152 2.73 6.57 -4.54
CA SER A 152 2.10 6.22 -3.28
C SER A 152 0.59 6.52 -3.30
N LEU A 153 0.13 7.36 -4.25
CA LEU A 153 -1.27 7.64 -4.55
C LEU A 153 -1.88 6.57 -5.47
N PRO A 154 -3.19 6.31 -5.37
CA PRO A 154 -3.87 5.42 -6.29
C PRO A 154 -3.64 5.84 -7.75
N HIS A 155 -3.15 4.88 -8.55
CA HIS A 155 -2.89 5.12 -9.96
C HIS A 155 -3.27 3.90 -10.81
N ARG A 156 -3.65 4.18 -12.05
CA ARG A 156 -4.01 3.17 -13.05
C ARG A 156 -3.60 3.62 -14.43
N VAL A 157 -3.39 2.65 -15.32
CA VAL A 157 -3.01 2.93 -16.71
C VAL A 157 -3.82 2.06 -17.64
N GLN A 158 -4.31 2.63 -18.74
CA GLN A 158 -4.91 1.87 -19.81
C GLN A 158 -4.39 2.35 -21.15
N ASN A 159 -4.05 1.41 -22.01
CA ASN A 159 -3.64 1.68 -23.38
C ASN A 159 -4.78 1.29 -24.34
N LEU A 160 -5.65 2.23 -24.62
CA LEU A 160 -6.79 2.05 -25.53
C LEU A 160 -6.41 2.26 -27.00
N GLY A 161 -5.11 2.49 -27.29
CA GLY A 161 -4.57 2.67 -28.62
C GLY A 161 -4.27 1.37 -29.35
N GLU A 162 -3.75 1.49 -30.56
CA GLU A 162 -3.36 0.38 -31.44
C GLU A 162 -1.86 0.09 -31.41
N SER A 163 -1.08 0.94 -30.75
CA SER A 163 0.36 0.78 -30.55
C SER A 163 0.69 0.59 -29.08
N GLU A 164 1.86 0.00 -28.80
CA GLU A 164 2.36 -0.14 -27.43
C GLU A 164 2.70 1.22 -26.80
N ARG A 165 2.72 1.24 -25.48
CA ARG A 165 3.26 2.33 -24.67
C ARG A 165 4.51 1.84 -23.98
N VAL A 166 5.64 2.55 -24.12
CA VAL A 166 6.91 2.25 -23.44
C VAL A 166 7.39 3.48 -22.69
N HIS A 167 7.63 3.33 -21.39
CA HIS A 167 8.24 4.37 -20.57
C HIS A 167 9.60 3.90 -20.03
N LEU A 168 10.58 4.79 -20.03
CA LEU A 168 11.77 4.70 -19.19
C LEU A 168 11.37 5.16 -17.78
N VAL A 169 11.47 4.25 -16.82
CA VAL A 169 11.06 4.46 -15.44
C VAL A 169 12.29 4.44 -14.55
N ILE A 170 12.46 5.48 -13.75
CA ILE A 170 13.66 5.73 -12.94
C ILE A 170 13.23 5.89 -11.49
N ASP A 171 13.66 4.99 -10.63
CA ASP A 171 13.57 5.14 -9.18
C ASP A 171 14.85 5.82 -8.69
N CYS A 172 14.73 6.86 -7.89
CA CYS A 172 15.86 7.67 -7.44
C CYS A 172 15.63 8.25 -6.04
N VAL A 173 16.72 8.62 -5.39
CA VAL A 173 16.70 9.26 -4.07
C VAL A 173 16.32 10.73 -4.23
N LEU A 174 15.35 11.17 -3.47
CA LEU A 174 14.87 12.55 -3.44
C LEU A 174 15.89 13.45 -2.71
N ASN A 175 16.53 14.35 -3.44
CA ASN A 175 17.45 15.34 -2.92
C ASN A 175 16.98 16.78 -3.20
N ASP A 176 17.73 17.78 -2.76
CA ASP A 176 17.34 19.20 -2.91
C ASP A 176 17.24 19.65 -4.36
N TRP A 177 18.11 19.11 -5.26
CA TRP A 177 18.03 19.39 -6.69
C TRP A 177 16.71 18.91 -7.29
N LEU A 178 16.32 17.68 -6.99
CA LEU A 178 15.07 17.11 -7.49
C LEU A 178 13.83 17.78 -6.85
N ARG A 179 13.88 18.10 -5.55
CA ARG A 179 12.85 18.92 -4.88
C ARG A 179 12.66 20.29 -5.56
N GLY A 180 13.76 20.91 -5.99
CA GLY A 180 13.73 22.16 -6.74
C GLY A 180 13.01 22.04 -8.07
N LEU A 181 13.24 20.96 -8.83
CA LEU A 181 12.55 20.68 -10.09
C LEU A 181 11.05 20.39 -9.89
N ILE A 182 10.71 19.58 -8.90
CA ILE A 182 9.31 19.25 -8.58
C ILE A 182 8.55 20.49 -8.08
N GLY A 183 9.22 21.38 -7.32
CA GLY A 183 8.66 22.63 -6.83
C GLY A 183 8.38 23.66 -7.92
N ASN A 184 9.15 23.63 -9.03
CA ASN A 184 9.05 24.55 -10.17
C ASN A 184 8.75 23.81 -11.48
N PRO A 185 7.59 23.14 -11.62
CA PRO A 185 7.27 22.33 -12.78
C PRO A 185 7.03 23.22 -14.02
N LEU A 186 7.27 22.62 -15.20
CA LEU A 186 6.79 23.20 -16.45
C LEU A 186 5.25 23.16 -16.50
N PRO A 187 4.63 24.08 -17.24
CA PRO A 187 3.20 23.99 -17.51
C PRO A 187 2.84 22.63 -18.14
N GLU A 188 1.79 22.01 -17.64
CA GLU A 188 1.25 20.80 -18.27
C GLU A 188 0.64 21.16 -19.61
N SER A 189 1.18 20.64 -20.70
CA SER A 189 0.65 20.88 -22.04
C SER A 189 -0.66 20.11 -22.19
N GLY A 190 -1.80 20.81 -22.24
CA GLY A 190 -3.10 20.24 -22.56
C GLY A 190 -4.07 20.10 -21.40
N VAL A 191 -3.83 20.72 -20.28
CA VAL A 191 -4.84 20.88 -19.22
C VAL A 191 -5.60 22.18 -19.47
N GLU A 192 -6.80 22.09 -20.04
CA GLU A 192 -7.81 23.10 -19.79
C GLU A 192 -7.92 23.30 -18.28
N ASP A 193 -8.13 24.53 -17.84
CA ASP A 193 -8.08 25.03 -16.47
C ASP A 193 -8.90 24.17 -15.45
N ALA A 194 -8.43 22.94 -15.18
CA ALA A 194 -9.02 22.00 -14.22
C ALA A 194 -9.00 22.57 -12.79
N ARG A 195 -8.22 23.63 -12.55
CA ARG A 195 -8.10 24.26 -11.23
C ARG A 195 -9.38 24.95 -10.79
N THR A 196 -10.19 25.50 -11.72
CA THR A 196 -11.48 26.11 -11.42
C THR A 196 -12.52 25.05 -11.05
N GLY A 197 -12.63 23.97 -11.79
CA GLY A 197 -13.53 22.86 -11.52
C GLY A 197 -13.19 22.15 -10.19
N ALA A 198 -11.93 21.76 -9.98
CA ALA A 198 -11.47 21.10 -8.76
C ALA A 198 -11.62 22.02 -7.54
N ALA A 199 -11.30 23.32 -7.65
CA ALA A 199 -11.48 24.29 -6.57
C ALA A 199 -12.95 24.49 -6.19
N ALA A 200 -13.85 24.54 -7.19
CA ALA A 200 -15.28 24.62 -6.96
C ALA A 200 -15.81 23.35 -6.25
N LEU A 201 -15.35 22.16 -6.67
CA LEU A 201 -15.70 20.91 -6.01
C LEU A 201 -15.17 20.85 -4.57
N GLN A 202 -13.93 21.29 -4.34
CA GLN A 202 -13.33 21.35 -3.00
C GLN A 202 -14.15 22.25 -2.05
N ALA A 203 -14.66 23.38 -2.55
CA ALA A 203 -15.50 24.28 -1.78
C ALA A 203 -16.94 23.74 -1.56
N PHE A 204 -17.44 22.93 -2.49
CA PHE A 204 -18.76 22.30 -2.41
C PHE A 204 -18.77 21.06 -1.51
N ALA A 205 -17.73 20.24 -1.57
CA ALA A 205 -17.69 18.91 -0.95
C ALA A 205 -18.05 18.88 0.55
N PRO A 206 -17.62 19.83 1.40
CA PRO A 206 -18.00 19.86 2.82
C PRO A 206 -19.51 19.84 3.06
N GLN A 207 -20.30 20.33 2.09
CA GLN A 207 -21.75 20.44 2.20
C GLN A 207 -22.50 19.12 1.93
N VAL A 208 -21.79 18.09 1.47
CA VAL A 208 -22.39 16.83 1.02
C VAL A 208 -21.76 15.58 1.64
N LEU A 209 -20.76 15.73 2.49
CA LEU A 209 -20.06 14.60 3.12
C LEU A 209 -20.96 13.76 4.05
N ASP A 210 -22.02 14.33 4.57
CA ASP A 210 -22.98 13.65 5.43
C ASP A 210 -24.36 13.46 4.75
N ASP A 211 -24.40 13.63 3.43
CA ASP A 211 -25.66 13.51 2.67
C ASP A 211 -25.98 12.05 2.37
N VAL A 212 -26.84 11.45 3.20
CA VAL A 212 -27.25 10.05 3.11
C VAL A 212 -27.75 9.70 1.70
N SER A 213 -28.47 10.60 1.03
CA SER A 213 -29.01 10.34 -0.30
C SER A 213 -27.94 10.28 -1.40
N LEU A 214 -26.75 10.84 -1.17
CA LEU A 214 -25.57 10.63 -2.05
C LEU A 214 -24.82 9.36 -1.67
N ILE A 215 -24.74 9.06 -0.38
CA ILE A 215 -24.05 7.85 0.13
C ILE A 215 -24.73 6.57 -0.38
N GLU A 216 -26.05 6.59 -0.56
CA GLU A 216 -26.85 5.44 -0.99
C GLU A 216 -26.84 5.19 -2.51
N ILE A 217 -26.31 6.10 -3.32
CA ILE A 217 -26.22 5.90 -4.78
C ILE A 217 -25.15 4.86 -5.09
N GLU A 218 -25.55 3.73 -5.68
CA GLU A 218 -24.66 2.63 -6.05
C GLU A 218 -24.13 2.75 -7.47
N ASP A 219 -24.91 3.30 -8.40
CA ASP A 219 -24.47 3.52 -9.78
C ASP A 219 -23.49 4.70 -9.86
N ARG A 220 -22.31 4.43 -10.41
CA ARG A 220 -21.22 5.42 -10.49
C ARG A 220 -21.57 6.61 -11.37
N GLU A 221 -22.19 6.39 -12.51
CA GLU A 221 -22.53 7.48 -13.45
C GLU A 221 -23.72 8.32 -12.93
N GLU A 222 -24.65 7.70 -12.25
CA GLU A 222 -25.73 8.40 -11.57
C GLU A 222 -25.17 9.27 -10.43
N PHE A 223 -24.29 8.72 -9.60
CA PHE A 223 -23.62 9.46 -8.53
C PHE A 223 -22.90 10.70 -9.06
N LEU A 224 -22.06 10.53 -10.10
CA LEU A 224 -21.29 11.61 -10.68
C LEU A 224 -22.20 12.74 -11.20
N ARG A 225 -23.27 12.37 -11.94
CA ARG A 225 -24.26 13.35 -12.44
C ARG A 225 -24.98 14.06 -11.30
N GLU A 226 -25.35 13.33 -10.26
CA GLU A 226 -26.07 13.89 -9.11
C GLU A 226 -25.22 14.87 -8.32
N VAL A 227 -23.93 14.56 -8.08
CA VAL A 227 -22.98 15.47 -7.42
C VAL A 227 -22.84 16.76 -8.22
N VAL A 228 -22.64 16.67 -9.54
CA VAL A 228 -22.53 17.85 -10.43
C VAL A 228 -23.84 18.66 -10.44
N ARG A 229 -24.99 17.99 -10.53
CA ARG A 229 -26.30 18.63 -10.49
C ARG A 229 -26.50 19.44 -9.20
N ARG A 230 -26.15 18.85 -8.05
CA ARG A 230 -26.24 19.54 -6.75
C ARG A 230 -25.27 20.69 -6.61
N GLY A 231 -24.05 20.54 -7.10
CA GLY A 231 -23.08 21.63 -7.17
C GLY A 231 -23.62 22.80 -7.96
N LYS A 232 -24.11 22.54 -9.19
CA LYS A 232 -24.73 23.57 -10.05
C LYS A 232 -25.91 24.27 -9.37
N GLY A 233 -26.77 23.50 -8.71
CA GLY A 233 -27.91 24.07 -7.96
C GLY A 233 -27.53 24.99 -6.80
N ARG A 234 -26.28 24.91 -6.33
CA ARG A 234 -25.71 25.75 -5.27
C ARG A 234 -24.71 26.79 -5.78
N GLY A 235 -24.63 26.98 -7.10
CA GLY A 235 -23.74 27.97 -7.72
C GLY A 235 -22.29 27.52 -7.93
N PHE A 236 -22.00 26.22 -7.77
CA PHE A 236 -20.68 25.66 -8.06
C PHE A 236 -20.63 25.06 -9.47
N VAL A 237 -19.52 25.27 -10.16
CA VAL A 237 -19.33 24.78 -11.53
C VAL A 237 -18.12 23.85 -11.56
N PHE A 238 -18.36 22.56 -11.67
CA PHE A 238 -17.35 21.51 -11.84
C PHE A 238 -17.93 20.36 -12.68
N THR A 239 -17.09 19.46 -13.11
CA THR A 239 -17.42 18.36 -14.04
C THR A 239 -17.48 17.01 -13.33
N THR A 240 -17.98 15.99 -14.01
CA THR A 240 -17.91 14.61 -13.53
C THR A 240 -16.47 14.11 -13.40
N GLU A 241 -15.55 14.62 -14.22
CA GLU A 241 -14.13 14.28 -14.13
C GLU A 241 -13.49 14.82 -12.85
N ASP A 242 -13.86 16.04 -12.43
CA ASP A 242 -13.43 16.59 -11.15
C ASP A 242 -13.87 15.69 -9.98
N VAL A 243 -15.12 15.19 -10.02
CA VAL A 243 -15.65 14.28 -9.00
C VAL A 243 -14.94 12.92 -9.03
N ARG A 244 -14.63 12.39 -10.22
CA ARG A 244 -13.87 11.13 -10.38
C ARG A 244 -12.47 11.20 -9.81
N ALA A 245 -11.84 12.38 -9.85
CA ALA A 245 -10.53 12.62 -9.27
C ALA A 245 -10.50 12.43 -7.74
N GLY A 246 -11.68 12.44 -7.11
CA GLY A 246 -11.82 12.37 -5.67
C GLY A 246 -11.43 13.67 -4.97
N VAL A 247 -12.16 14.01 -3.92
CA VAL A 247 -11.94 15.22 -3.14
C VAL A 247 -11.58 14.90 -1.70
N ARG A 248 -10.62 15.62 -1.15
CA ARG A 248 -10.15 15.47 0.24
C ARG A 248 -10.51 16.71 1.02
N VAL A 249 -11.44 16.55 1.95
CA VAL A 249 -11.97 17.65 2.75
C VAL A 249 -11.27 17.67 4.10
N GLU A 250 -10.56 18.76 4.38
CA GLU A 250 -9.94 18.95 5.69
C GLU A 250 -11.01 19.19 6.75
N CYS A 251 -10.91 18.44 7.84
CA CYS A 251 -11.78 18.53 9.01
C CYS A 251 -10.91 18.87 10.22
N ALA A 252 -11.44 19.67 11.14
CA ALA A 252 -10.68 20.12 12.31
C ALA A 252 -10.36 18.98 13.30
N ASN A 253 -11.25 17.97 13.43
CA ASN A 253 -11.15 16.87 14.39
C ASN A 253 -11.76 15.59 13.80
N ASP A 254 -12.18 14.67 14.66
CA ASP A 254 -12.84 13.40 14.32
C ASP A 254 -13.81 13.53 13.12
N PRO A 255 -13.61 12.76 12.07
CA PRO A 255 -14.40 12.83 10.84
C PRO A 255 -15.87 12.38 11.00
N GLY A 256 -16.24 11.80 12.13
CA GLY A 256 -17.60 11.36 12.39
C GLY A 256 -17.81 9.86 12.17
N GLU A 257 -19.08 9.44 12.34
CA GLU A 257 -19.47 8.03 12.23
C GLU A 257 -19.34 7.51 10.80
N GLY A 258 -18.92 6.24 10.67
CA GLY A 258 -18.76 5.56 9.38
C GLY A 258 -17.43 5.85 8.66
N TRP A 259 -16.59 6.71 9.19
CA TRP A 259 -15.26 7.00 8.63
C TRP A 259 -14.17 6.19 9.34
N ILE A 260 -13.18 5.73 8.59
CA ILE A 260 -12.04 4.94 9.10
C ILE A 260 -10.73 5.44 8.49
N PRO A 261 -9.62 5.51 9.25
CA PRO A 261 -8.31 5.76 8.68
C PRO A 261 -7.96 4.71 7.63
N HIS A 262 -7.62 5.12 6.42
CA HIS A 262 -7.18 4.19 5.40
C HIS A 262 -5.81 4.53 4.83
N ARG A 263 -5.35 5.76 5.05
CA ARG A 263 -4.06 6.23 4.59
C ARG A 263 -3.49 7.27 5.56
N ALA A 264 -2.17 7.25 5.77
CA ALA A 264 -1.42 8.34 6.37
C ALA A 264 -0.66 9.10 5.27
N VAL A 265 -0.61 10.42 5.37
CA VAL A 265 0.04 11.31 4.39
C VAL A 265 0.89 12.33 5.14
N TRP A 266 2.09 12.59 4.65
CA TRP A 266 3.00 13.60 5.19
C TRP A 266 3.00 14.85 4.32
N ASP A 267 2.82 16.04 4.91
CA ASP A 267 2.82 17.32 4.18
C ASP A 267 4.17 18.07 4.23
N GLY A 268 5.21 17.40 4.72
CA GLY A 268 6.53 17.98 4.94
C GLY A 268 6.73 18.57 6.35
N GLN A 269 5.65 18.74 7.12
CA GLN A 269 5.69 19.26 8.48
C GLN A 269 4.94 18.40 9.49
N HIS A 270 3.77 17.87 9.09
CA HIS A 270 2.88 17.12 9.98
C HIS A 270 2.30 15.90 9.27
N PRO A 271 2.08 14.80 10.00
CA PRO A 271 1.32 13.67 9.48
C PRO A 271 -0.17 13.98 9.47
N TRP A 272 -0.83 13.53 8.40
CA TRP A 272 -2.27 13.62 8.21
C TRP A 272 -2.87 12.22 8.11
N ILE A 273 -4.12 12.09 8.53
CA ILE A 273 -4.94 10.90 8.29
C ILE A 273 -5.91 11.21 7.16
N GLU A 274 -5.94 10.37 6.13
CA GLU A 274 -7.05 10.32 5.17
C GLU A 274 -8.04 9.23 5.62
N TRP A 275 -9.30 9.61 5.69
CA TRP A 275 -10.40 8.77 6.14
C TRP A 275 -11.28 8.38 4.97
N CYS A 276 -11.57 7.08 4.86
CA CYS A 276 -12.51 6.52 3.90
C CYS A 276 -13.85 6.26 4.58
N TYR A 277 -14.95 6.50 3.87
CA TYR A 277 -16.27 6.17 4.38
C TYR A 277 -16.59 4.69 4.17
N VAL A 278 -16.80 3.98 5.25
CA VAL A 278 -17.18 2.56 5.25
C VAL A 278 -18.60 2.33 5.76
N GLY A 279 -19.26 3.40 6.26
CA GLY A 279 -20.60 3.33 6.85
C GLY A 279 -20.66 2.38 8.06
N SER A 280 -21.68 1.54 8.09
CA SER A 280 -21.88 0.53 9.13
C SER A 280 -21.14 -0.79 8.86
N ALA A 281 -20.21 -0.82 7.90
CA ALA A 281 -19.49 -2.04 7.55
C ALA A 281 -18.77 -2.65 8.76
N ARG A 282 -18.94 -3.96 8.93
CA ARG A 282 -18.20 -4.74 9.92
C ARG A 282 -16.90 -5.22 9.30
N PHE A 283 -15.78 -5.19 10.05
CA PHE A 283 -14.49 -5.72 9.63
C PHE A 283 -14.45 -7.25 9.79
N THR A 284 -15.30 -7.95 9.05
CA THR A 284 -15.40 -9.42 9.07
C THR A 284 -14.42 -10.08 8.12
N GLU A 285 -13.97 -9.37 7.09
CA GLU A 285 -12.99 -9.87 6.13
C GLU A 285 -11.67 -10.28 6.79
N PRO A 286 -10.92 -11.22 6.21
CA PRO A 286 -9.63 -11.65 6.74
C PRO A 286 -8.64 -10.52 7.00
N PHE A 287 -8.59 -9.54 6.10
CA PHE A 287 -7.70 -8.39 6.16
C PHE A 287 -8.46 -7.07 6.14
N PHE A 288 -7.85 -6.05 6.74
CA PHE A 288 -8.38 -4.69 6.77
C PHE A 288 -8.64 -4.16 5.36
N GLN A 289 -7.66 -4.36 4.48
CA GLN A 289 -7.73 -3.85 3.10
C GLN A 289 -8.89 -4.43 2.29
N ASP A 290 -9.33 -5.66 2.57
CA ASP A 290 -10.49 -6.26 1.90
C ASP A 290 -11.77 -5.48 2.19
N THR A 291 -11.96 -5.04 3.45
CA THR A 291 -13.10 -4.19 3.84
C THR A 291 -13.02 -2.82 3.18
N ILE A 292 -11.84 -2.22 3.13
CA ILE A 292 -11.63 -0.93 2.44
C ILE A 292 -11.89 -1.06 0.95
N ALA A 293 -11.35 -2.09 0.30
CA ALA A 293 -11.58 -2.34 -1.12
C ALA A 293 -13.08 -2.56 -1.43
N ALA A 294 -13.81 -3.24 -0.55
CA ALA A 294 -15.26 -3.39 -0.69
C ALA A 294 -16.00 -2.04 -0.55
N ALA A 295 -15.61 -1.20 0.41
CA ALA A 295 -16.17 0.13 0.58
C ALA A 295 -15.89 1.04 -0.62
N MET A 296 -14.68 1.00 -1.16
CA MET A 296 -14.25 1.80 -2.32
C MET A 296 -14.95 1.43 -3.63
N ARG A 297 -15.70 0.32 -3.69
CA ARG A 297 -16.59 0.04 -4.82
C ARG A 297 -17.80 0.98 -4.87
N ARG A 298 -18.17 1.56 -3.73
CA ARG A 298 -19.25 2.55 -3.67
C ARG A 298 -18.73 3.89 -4.17
N PRO A 299 -19.46 4.56 -5.07
CA PRO A 299 -19.02 5.80 -5.69
C PRO A 299 -18.70 6.91 -4.69
N PHE A 300 -19.48 7.03 -3.60
CA PHE A 300 -19.25 8.00 -2.55
C PHE A 300 -17.89 7.77 -1.84
N SER A 301 -17.62 6.53 -1.42
CA SER A 301 -16.38 6.18 -0.72
C SER A 301 -15.14 6.31 -1.59
N ALA A 302 -15.28 6.14 -2.93
CA ALA A 302 -14.21 6.33 -3.90
C ALA A 302 -13.99 7.80 -4.28
N GLY A 303 -15.01 8.65 -4.12
CA GLY A 303 -14.99 10.05 -4.56
C GLY A 303 -14.77 11.06 -3.43
N PHE A 304 -15.07 10.72 -2.19
CA PHE A 304 -15.01 11.65 -1.07
C PHE A 304 -14.21 11.08 0.09
N PHE A 305 -13.20 11.87 0.54
CA PHE A 305 -12.35 11.56 1.66
C PHE A 305 -12.36 12.71 2.66
N ARG A 306 -12.27 12.38 3.94
CA ARG A 306 -11.96 13.36 4.98
C ARG A 306 -10.49 13.32 5.30
N ARG A 307 -9.94 14.46 5.73
CA ARG A 307 -8.56 14.59 6.12
C ARG A 307 -8.46 15.33 7.44
N THR A 308 -7.76 14.73 8.41
CA THR A 308 -7.49 15.37 9.71
C THR A 308 -5.99 15.32 10.00
N ARG A 309 -5.50 16.17 10.87
CA ARG A 309 -4.14 15.98 11.41
C ARG A 309 -4.06 14.69 12.21
N LEU A 310 -2.90 14.06 12.21
CA LEU A 310 -2.64 12.91 13.07
C LEU A 310 -2.32 13.42 14.48
N GLU A 311 -3.36 13.60 15.28
CA GLU A 311 -3.29 14.02 16.67
C GLU A 311 -4.01 12.99 17.54
N ASP A 312 -3.48 12.74 18.74
CA ASP A 312 -4.12 11.84 19.70
C ASP A 312 -5.31 12.54 20.36
N ASP A 313 -6.47 11.92 20.31
CA ASP A 313 -7.69 12.42 20.96
C ASP A 313 -7.91 11.70 22.30
N ALA A 314 -8.05 12.47 23.37
CA ALA A 314 -8.29 11.92 24.70
C ALA A 314 -9.59 11.11 24.82
N ALA A 315 -10.57 11.36 23.94
CA ALA A 315 -11.83 10.59 23.89
C ALA A 315 -11.64 9.20 23.27
N TRP A 316 -10.59 8.96 22.51
CA TRP A 316 -10.32 7.66 21.90
C TRP A 316 -9.74 6.68 22.90
N GLN A 317 -10.15 5.41 22.80
CA GLN A 317 -9.72 4.37 23.71
C GLN A 317 -8.48 3.62 23.20
N ASP A 318 -7.69 3.07 24.11
CA ASP A 318 -6.62 2.16 23.76
C ASP A 318 -7.21 0.82 23.25
N PRO A 319 -6.50 0.07 22.39
CA PRO A 319 -6.94 -1.25 21.95
C PRO A 319 -7.05 -2.23 23.13
N ALA A 320 -8.03 -3.12 23.07
CA ALA A 320 -8.19 -4.20 24.05
C ALA A 320 -7.05 -5.22 23.97
N GLY A 321 -6.37 -5.32 22.83
CA GLY A 321 -5.19 -6.15 22.68
C GLY A 321 -4.46 -5.91 21.37
N LEU A 322 -3.15 -6.19 21.37
CA LEU A 322 -2.28 -6.17 20.20
C LEU A 322 -1.82 -7.60 19.88
N ILE A 323 -1.93 -7.96 18.60
CA ILE A 323 -1.59 -9.30 18.11
C ILE A 323 -0.39 -9.19 17.17
N PHE A 324 0.77 -9.58 17.68
CA PHE A 324 2.00 -9.75 16.91
C PHE A 324 2.11 -11.20 16.42
N HIS A 325 2.81 -11.43 15.34
CA HIS A 325 2.96 -12.77 14.78
C HIS A 325 4.14 -12.89 13.81
N MET A 326 4.62 -14.11 13.59
CA MET A 326 5.72 -14.40 12.67
C MET A 326 5.24 -14.92 11.30
N SER A 327 4.08 -14.55 10.80
CA SER A 327 3.50 -15.12 9.58
C SER A 327 3.22 -16.64 9.63
N ARG A 328 2.21 -17.11 8.90
CA ARG A 328 1.83 -18.54 8.77
C ARG A 328 1.67 -19.31 10.11
N CYS A 329 1.43 -18.60 11.18
CA CYS A 329 1.31 -19.14 12.55
C CYS A 329 -0.11 -19.11 13.12
N GLY A 330 -1.14 -19.00 12.27
CA GLY A 330 -2.54 -19.03 12.69
C GLY A 330 -3.10 -17.68 13.18
N SER A 331 -2.39 -16.57 13.00
CA SER A 331 -2.84 -15.24 13.44
C SER A 331 -4.16 -14.80 12.81
N THR A 332 -4.42 -15.16 11.55
CA THR A 332 -5.70 -14.87 10.90
C THR A 332 -6.85 -15.67 11.54
N LEU A 333 -6.60 -16.93 11.94
CA LEU A 333 -7.58 -17.74 12.66
C LEU A 333 -7.95 -17.09 14.01
N VAL A 334 -6.95 -16.67 14.80
CA VAL A 334 -7.18 -15.97 16.08
C VAL A 334 -7.98 -14.69 15.85
N ALA A 335 -7.63 -13.90 14.84
CA ALA A 335 -8.37 -12.68 14.49
C ALA A 335 -9.83 -12.97 14.12
N GLN A 336 -10.09 -14.01 13.30
CA GLN A 336 -11.44 -14.39 12.90
C GLN A 336 -12.26 -14.91 14.10
N MET A 337 -11.66 -15.65 15.02
CA MET A 337 -12.34 -16.09 16.25
C MET A 337 -12.68 -14.91 17.17
N LEU A 338 -11.81 -13.90 17.29
CA LEU A 338 -12.13 -12.66 18.01
C LEU A 338 -13.29 -11.91 17.37
N LYS A 339 -13.31 -11.82 16.03
CA LYS A 339 -14.42 -11.19 15.27
C LYS A 339 -15.77 -11.92 15.46
N ALA A 340 -15.75 -13.20 15.82
CA ALA A 340 -16.93 -13.98 16.11
C ALA A 340 -17.60 -13.62 17.46
N ILE A 341 -16.88 -12.93 18.35
CA ILE A 341 -17.40 -12.45 19.63
C ILE A 341 -18.18 -11.16 19.38
N GLU A 342 -19.39 -11.08 19.95
CA GLU A 342 -20.25 -9.91 19.77
C GLU A 342 -19.61 -8.63 20.34
N GLY A 343 -19.74 -7.52 19.62
CA GLY A 343 -19.20 -6.22 20.02
C GLY A 343 -17.68 -6.04 19.81
N ILE A 344 -16.95 -7.06 19.39
CA ILE A 344 -15.52 -6.98 19.12
C ILE A 344 -15.24 -6.65 17.66
N THR A 345 -14.34 -5.69 17.44
CA THR A 345 -13.77 -5.37 16.13
C THR A 345 -12.29 -5.75 16.10
N VAL A 346 -11.83 -6.37 15.01
CA VAL A 346 -10.41 -6.64 14.81
C VAL A 346 -9.94 -6.03 13.50
N PHE A 347 -9.00 -5.10 13.60
CA PHE A 347 -8.30 -4.53 12.46
C PHE A 347 -7.10 -5.41 12.13
N SER A 348 -7.18 -6.15 11.03
CA SER A 348 -6.16 -7.10 10.63
C SER A 348 -5.21 -6.50 9.60
N GLU A 349 -3.97 -6.26 9.98
CA GLU A 349 -2.89 -5.76 9.13
C GLU A 349 -3.30 -4.46 8.38
N PRO A 350 -3.67 -3.38 9.11
CA PRO A 350 -4.05 -2.12 8.48
C PRO A 350 -2.81 -1.40 7.93
N PRO A 351 -2.71 -1.18 6.59
CA PRO A 351 -1.51 -0.59 5.97
C PRO A 351 -1.17 0.81 6.46
N VAL A 352 -2.16 1.54 6.96
CA VAL A 352 -1.98 2.88 7.52
C VAL A 352 -0.98 2.91 8.68
N LEU A 353 -0.74 1.78 9.35
CA LEU A 353 0.24 1.68 10.44
C LEU A 353 1.69 1.65 9.92
N ASP A 354 1.96 1.12 8.74
CA ASP A 354 3.32 1.09 8.20
C ASP A 354 3.94 2.47 8.13
N THR A 355 3.21 3.46 7.60
CA THR A 355 3.68 4.84 7.48
C THR A 355 4.09 5.42 8.83
N VAL A 356 3.24 5.30 9.85
CA VAL A 356 3.53 5.87 11.17
C VAL A 356 4.60 5.08 11.96
N VAL A 357 4.69 3.78 11.73
CA VAL A 357 5.74 2.93 12.32
C VAL A 357 7.10 3.30 11.73
N ARG A 358 7.19 3.46 10.41
CA ARG A 358 8.43 3.88 9.71
C ARG A 358 8.90 5.27 10.15
N ALA A 359 7.97 6.20 10.38
CA ALA A 359 8.29 7.54 10.89
C ALA A 359 8.92 7.54 12.30
N GLY A 360 8.84 6.44 13.03
CA GLY A 360 9.65 6.19 14.21
C GLY A 360 9.13 6.76 15.53
N GLN A 361 8.00 7.46 15.56
CA GLN A 361 7.48 8.12 16.77
C GLN A 361 6.36 7.31 17.42
N ALA A 362 6.49 7.00 18.71
CA ALA A 362 5.50 6.21 19.46
C ALA A 362 4.15 6.96 19.59
N GLU A 363 4.19 8.29 19.66
CA GLU A 363 3.02 9.15 19.75
C GLU A 363 2.16 9.04 18.47
N TRP A 364 2.76 8.95 17.31
CA TRP A 364 2.02 8.80 16.04
C TRP A 364 1.45 7.38 15.91
N VAL A 365 2.19 6.36 16.37
CA VAL A 365 1.65 4.99 16.46
C VAL A 365 0.44 4.96 17.38
N ARG A 366 0.53 5.64 18.55
CA ARG A 366 -0.58 5.75 19.49
C ARG A 366 -1.79 6.43 18.86
N ALA A 367 -1.60 7.60 18.28
CA ALA A 367 -2.67 8.36 17.64
C ALA A 367 -3.36 7.56 16.53
N MET A 368 -2.59 6.90 15.64
CA MET A 368 -3.15 6.13 14.53
C MET A 368 -3.91 4.88 14.99
N VAL A 369 -3.36 4.12 15.93
CA VAL A 369 -4.05 2.94 16.47
C VAL A 369 -5.36 3.34 17.16
N ARG A 370 -5.35 4.44 17.91
CA ARG A 370 -6.56 4.96 18.57
C ARG A 370 -7.57 5.53 17.56
N ALA A 371 -7.10 6.18 16.49
CA ALA A 371 -7.94 6.65 15.39
C ALA A 371 -8.68 5.49 14.71
N LEU A 372 -8.02 4.35 14.46
CA LEU A 372 -8.68 3.14 13.96
C LEU A 372 -9.84 2.68 14.86
N GLY A 373 -9.63 2.77 16.19
CA GLY A 373 -10.63 2.39 17.20
C GLY A 373 -11.56 3.50 17.66
N SER A 374 -11.50 4.71 17.10
CA SER A 374 -12.16 5.93 17.60
C SER A 374 -13.65 5.78 17.89
N ARG A 375 -14.34 4.88 17.17
CA ARG A 375 -15.79 4.61 17.30
C ARG A 375 -16.11 3.20 17.76
N ARG A 376 -15.16 2.51 18.40
CA ARG A 376 -15.33 1.10 18.82
C ARG A 376 -15.20 0.99 20.32
N CYS A 377 -16.16 0.31 20.94
CA CYS A 377 -16.12 0.07 22.39
C CYS A 377 -15.01 -0.92 22.77
N GLN A 378 -14.76 -1.91 21.92
CA GLN A 378 -13.74 -2.92 22.16
C GLN A 378 -13.14 -3.35 20.82
N TYR A 379 -11.84 -3.11 20.64
CA TYR A 379 -11.17 -3.44 19.39
C TYR A 379 -9.77 -3.99 19.63
N PHE A 380 -9.31 -4.77 18.67
CA PHE A 380 -7.99 -5.35 18.59
C PHE A 380 -7.28 -4.92 17.31
N VAL A 381 -5.96 -4.90 17.35
CA VAL A 381 -5.15 -4.69 16.15
C VAL A 381 -4.23 -5.90 15.98
N LYS A 382 -4.44 -6.63 14.89
CA LYS A 382 -3.50 -7.63 14.40
C LYS A 382 -2.55 -6.92 13.45
N LEU A 383 -1.29 -6.89 13.84
CA LEU A 383 -0.22 -6.16 13.15
C LEU A 383 0.32 -6.98 11.98
N ASP A 384 1.04 -6.34 11.06
CA ASP A 384 1.85 -7.07 10.08
C ASP A 384 3.00 -7.81 10.77
N CYS A 385 3.45 -8.91 10.17
CA CYS A 385 4.44 -9.77 10.82
C CYS A 385 5.80 -9.06 11.04
N TRP A 386 6.15 -8.09 10.22
CA TRP A 386 7.38 -7.29 10.38
C TRP A 386 7.30 -6.23 11.48
N HIS A 387 6.10 -5.86 11.94
CA HIS A 387 5.94 -4.94 13.07
C HIS A 387 6.46 -5.49 14.40
N VAL A 388 6.81 -6.79 14.48
CA VAL A 388 7.51 -7.35 15.64
C VAL A 388 8.86 -6.68 15.88
N LEU A 389 9.49 -6.13 14.83
CA LEU A 389 10.73 -5.36 14.92
C LEU A 389 10.56 -4.03 15.65
N ASP A 390 9.34 -3.56 15.76
CA ASP A 390 8.96 -2.31 16.43
C ASP A 390 8.19 -2.54 17.73
N LEU A 391 8.22 -3.75 18.29
CA LEU A 391 7.48 -4.15 19.48
C LEU A 391 7.67 -3.16 20.65
N ALA A 392 8.90 -2.75 20.94
CA ALA A 392 9.20 -1.78 22.00
C ALA A 392 8.52 -0.41 21.76
N ARG A 393 8.32 -0.02 20.47
CA ARG A 393 7.61 1.22 20.13
C ARG A 393 6.12 1.09 20.44
N PHE A 394 5.49 -0.02 20.06
CA PHE A 394 4.10 -0.28 20.40
C PHE A 394 3.90 -0.40 21.93
N ARG A 395 4.85 -1.01 22.64
CA ARG A 395 4.79 -1.08 24.11
C ARG A 395 4.91 0.29 24.78
N ARG A 396 5.73 1.18 24.25
CA ARG A 396 5.77 2.59 24.72
C ARG A 396 4.46 3.33 24.44
N ALA A 397 3.87 3.10 23.27
CA ALA A 397 2.57 3.70 22.90
C ALA A 397 1.43 3.16 23.80
N PHE A 398 1.47 1.86 24.14
CA PHE A 398 0.41 1.12 24.85
C PHE A 398 0.97 0.26 25.99
N PRO A 399 1.50 0.87 27.07
CA PRO A 399 2.20 0.14 28.12
C PRO A 399 1.31 -0.84 28.92
N LYS A 400 -0.01 -0.61 28.92
CA LYS A 400 -0.98 -1.44 29.67
C LYS A 400 -1.77 -2.40 28.80
N THR A 401 -1.74 -2.25 27.48
CA THR A 401 -2.50 -3.10 26.57
C THR A 401 -1.90 -4.51 26.54
N PRO A 402 -2.70 -5.58 26.76
CA PRO A 402 -2.22 -6.94 26.62
C PRO A 402 -1.71 -7.23 25.20
N CYS A 403 -0.56 -7.89 25.11
CA CYS A 403 0.07 -8.25 23.84
C CYS A 403 0.33 -9.74 23.75
N ILE A 404 0.04 -10.34 22.60
CA ILE A 404 0.42 -11.72 22.28
C ILE A 404 1.39 -11.73 21.10
N PHE A 405 2.26 -12.73 21.06
CA PHE A 405 3.07 -13.07 19.90
C PHE A 405 2.77 -14.50 19.48
N LEU A 406 2.14 -14.62 18.32
CA LEU A 406 1.81 -15.91 17.71
C LEU A 406 3.01 -16.43 16.93
N HIS A 407 3.44 -17.64 17.24
CA HIS A 407 4.58 -18.27 16.60
C HIS A 407 4.29 -19.73 16.22
N ARG A 408 5.12 -20.27 15.37
CA ARG A 408 5.08 -21.64 14.88
C ARG A 408 6.49 -22.14 14.64
N ASP A 409 6.68 -23.45 14.54
CA ASP A 409 7.96 -24.03 14.12
C ASP A 409 8.44 -23.42 12.81
N SER A 410 9.70 -22.95 12.78
CA SER A 410 10.24 -22.22 11.63
C SER A 410 10.31 -23.07 10.38
N ALA A 411 10.59 -24.37 10.49
CA ALA A 411 10.64 -25.26 9.32
C ALA A 411 9.25 -25.42 8.67
N GLU A 412 8.19 -25.48 9.50
CA GLU A 412 6.81 -25.51 8.98
C GLU A 412 6.40 -24.19 8.33
N VAL A 413 6.85 -23.05 8.85
CA VAL A 413 6.61 -21.72 8.26
C VAL A 413 7.35 -21.61 6.92
N LEU A 414 8.62 -22.04 6.87
CA LEU A 414 9.42 -22.05 5.64
C LEU A 414 8.79 -22.95 4.57
N ALA A 415 8.35 -24.15 4.92
CA ALA A 415 7.64 -25.05 4.01
C ALA A 415 6.36 -24.39 3.45
N SER A 416 5.60 -23.69 4.29
CA SER A 416 4.41 -22.95 3.87
C SER A 416 4.74 -21.81 2.90
N HIS A 417 5.86 -21.09 3.11
CA HIS A 417 6.32 -20.03 2.20
C HIS A 417 6.97 -20.57 0.93
N ALA A 418 7.52 -21.78 0.95
CA ALA A 418 8.00 -22.43 -0.28
C ALA A 418 6.84 -22.75 -1.22
N ALA A 419 5.70 -23.19 -0.66
CA ALA A 419 4.49 -23.51 -1.43
C ALA A 419 3.75 -22.26 -1.93
N GLN A 420 3.64 -21.24 -1.08
CA GLN A 420 2.95 -19.99 -1.38
C GLN A 420 3.69 -18.81 -0.73
N PRO A 421 4.62 -18.15 -1.43
CA PRO A 421 5.36 -17.02 -0.89
C PRO A 421 4.45 -15.88 -0.45
N GLY A 422 4.76 -15.26 0.68
CA GLY A 422 4.21 -13.94 1.02
C GLY A 422 5.07 -12.84 0.36
N GLU A 423 4.49 -11.71 0.01
CA GLU A 423 5.21 -10.59 -0.65
C GLU A 423 6.43 -10.14 0.16
N TRP A 424 6.29 -10.02 1.46
CA TRP A 424 7.37 -9.64 2.37
C TRP A 424 8.55 -10.63 2.41
N THR A 425 8.41 -11.85 1.88
CA THR A 425 9.48 -12.85 1.77
C THR A 425 10.28 -12.74 0.46
N ILE A 426 9.97 -11.73 -0.35
CA ILE A 426 10.71 -11.41 -1.57
C ILE A 426 11.85 -10.46 -1.20
N PRO A 427 13.10 -10.77 -1.60
CA PRO A 427 14.21 -9.84 -1.37
C PRO A 427 13.91 -8.46 -1.94
N GLY A 428 14.21 -7.42 -1.16
CA GLY A 428 13.94 -6.05 -1.55
C GLY A 428 12.56 -5.50 -1.14
N TYR A 429 11.61 -6.32 -0.70
CA TYR A 429 10.32 -5.83 -0.17
C TYR A 429 10.47 -5.17 1.21
N LEU A 430 11.31 -5.74 2.07
CA LEU A 430 11.67 -5.19 3.38
C LEU A 430 13.19 -5.02 3.47
N ASP A 431 13.63 -3.99 4.18
CA ASP A 431 15.04 -3.80 4.50
C ASP A 431 15.54 -4.95 5.41
N SER A 432 16.36 -5.83 4.85
CA SER A 432 16.93 -6.99 5.56
C SER A 432 17.78 -6.60 6.77
N LYS A 433 18.39 -5.41 6.74
CA LYS A 433 19.23 -4.90 7.86
C LYS A 433 18.42 -4.73 9.14
N ARG A 434 17.12 -4.42 9.01
CA ARG A 434 16.21 -4.38 10.17
C ARG A 434 16.04 -5.74 10.85
N PHE A 435 16.23 -6.83 10.12
CA PHE A 435 16.18 -8.21 10.64
C PHE A 435 17.54 -8.71 11.12
N GLY A 436 18.57 -7.85 11.06
CA GLY A 436 19.91 -8.14 11.57
C GLY A 436 20.80 -8.89 10.59
N PHE A 437 20.55 -8.77 9.26
CA PHE A 437 21.44 -9.32 8.24
C PHE A 437 21.47 -8.44 6.98
N ASP A 438 22.51 -8.54 6.18
CA ASP A 438 22.58 -7.91 4.88
C ASP A 438 22.19 -8.94 3.80
N ALA A 439 21.20 -8.64 2.98
CA ALA A 439 20.76 -9.53 1.91
C ALA A 439 21.88 -9.77 0.86
N CYS A 440 22.81 -8.83 0.72
CA CYS A 440 23.96 -8.96 -0.19
C CYS A 440 24.95 -10.06 0.23
N GLU A 441 24.91 -10.53 1.47
CA GLU A 441 25.72 -11.65 1.95
C GLU A 441 25.21 -13.03 1.50
N LEU A 442 24.02 -13.09 0.93
CA LEU A 442 23.39 -14.32 0.46
C LEU A 442 23.58 -14.48 -1.05
N GLU A 443 23.73 -15.74 -1.48
CA GLU A 443 23.61 -16.07 -2.89
C GLU A 443 22.22 -15.64 -3.38
N PRO A 444 22.12 -14.90 -4.48
CA PRO A 444 20.85 -14.33 -4.93
C PRO A 444 19.73 -15.36 -5.23
N ALA A 445 20.09 -16.63 -5.45
CA ALA A 445 19.14 -17.73 -5.62
C ALA A 445 18.71 -18.38 -4.29
N ASP A 446 19.35 -18.03 -3.17
CA ASP A 446 19.07 -18.61 -1.85
C ASP A 446 17.87 -17.92 -1.17
N LEU A 447 16.69 -18.06 -1.78
CA LEU A 447 15.43 -17.59 -1.19
C LEU A 447 15.07 -18.33 0.10
N ALA A 448 15.55 -19.54 0.28
CA ALA A 448 15.30 -20.32 1.50
C ALA A 448 16.09 -19.72 2.66
N GLY A 449 17.39 -19.50 2.50
CA GLY A 449 18.24 -18.85 3.50
C GLY A 449 17.81 -17.41 3.80
N TYR A 450 17.35 -16.67 2.79
CA TYR A 450 16.79 -15.33 3.01
C TYR A 450 15.58 -15.37 3.96
N ARG A 451 14.60 -16.25 3.68
CA ARG A 451 13.39 -16.41 4.51
C ARG A 451 13.70 -16.88 5.92
N GLU A 452 14.67 -17.80 6.05
CA GLU A 452 15.13 -18.29 7.35
C GLU A 452 15.68 -17.14 8.20
N ARG A 453 16.53 -16.28 7.62
CA ARG A 453 17.09 -15.11 8.32
C ARG A 453 16.03 -14.09 8.71
N LEU A 454 15.02 -13.86 7.85
CA LEU A 454 13.87 -13.00 8.21
C LEU A 454 13.12 -13.54 9.43
N LEU A 455 12.78 -14.83 9.45
CA LEU A 455 12.08 -15.46 10.57
C LEU A 455 12.93 -15.45 11.84
N ALA A 456 14.23 -15.74 11.73
CA ALA A 456 15.16 -15.68 12.85
C ALA A 456 15.26 -14.26 13.43
N GLY A 457 15.28 -13.25 12.55
CA GLY A 457 15.27 -11.84 12.94
C GLY A 457 14.01 -11.45 13.71
N MET A 458 12.83 -11.90 13.26
CA MET A 458 11.56 -11.67 13.97
C MET A 458 11.56 -12.30 15.36
N LEU A 459 11.92 -13.59 15.47
CA LEU A 459 11.98 -14.31 16.75
C LEU A 459 12.96 -13.66 17.71
N ARG A 460 14.15 -13.32 17.24
CA ARG A 460 15.18 -12.64 18.02
C ARG A 460 14.69 -11.28 18.53
N SER A 461 14.07 -10.48 17.66
CA SER A 461 13.55 -9.16 18.03
C SER A 461 12.57 -9.24 19.20
N VAL A 462 11.65 -10.22 19.18
CA VAL A 462 10.72 -10.41 20.30
C VAL A 462 11.44 -10.92 21.56
N ALA A 463 12.34 -11.90 21.44
CA ALA A 463 13.06 -12.49 22.55
C ALA A 463 13.99 -11.48 23.27
N GLU A 464 14.63 -10.60 22.50
CA GLU A 464 15.59 -9.61 23.00
C GLU A 464 14.96 -8.27 23.37
N SER A 465 13.67 -8.06 23.06
CA SER A 465 12.98 -6.79 23.31
C SER A 465 12.91 -6.39 24.79
N GLY A 466 12.96 -7.35 25.69
CA GLY A 466 12.73 -7.16 27.12
C GLY A 466 11.27 -6.82 27.48
N GLU A 467 10.36 -6.84 26.51
CA GLU A 467 8.96 -6.47 26.68
C GLU A 467 8.11 -7.67 27.11
N GLU A 468 7.11 -7.41 27.94
CA GLU A 468 6.17 -8.44 28.37
C GLU A 468 5.17 -8.75 27.25
N VAL A 469 5.29 -9.95 26.67
CA VAL A 469 4.43 -10.47 25.60
C VAL A 469 4.11 -11.94 25.88
N ARG A 470 2.83 -12.33 25.80
CA ARG A 470 2.42 -13.73 25.87
C ARG A 470 2.73 -14.44 24.56
N TRP A 471 3.64 -15.39 24.60
CA TRP A 471 3.93 -16.29 23.47
C TRP A 471 2.82 -17.33 23.36
N VAL A 472 2.27 -17.52 22.16
CA VAL A 472 1.24 -18.52 21.85
C VAL A 472 1.72 -19.35 20.67
N ASN A 473 1.91 -20.64 20.88
CA ASN A 473 2.34 -21.54 19.80
C ASN A 473 1.16 -21.96 18.94
N TYR A 474 1.40 -22.13 17.64
CA TYR A 474 0.39 -22.63 16.69
C TYR A 474 -0.25 -23.95 17.14
N SER A 475 0.51 -24.83 17.83
CA SER A 475 0.01 -26.10 18.36
C SER A 475 -1.03 -25.94 19.48
N GLU A 476 -1.09 -24.76 20.12
CA GLU A 476 -2.10 -24.44 21.12
C GLU A 476 -3.44 -24.07 20.48
N LEU A 477 -3.44 -23.77 19.16
CA LEU A 477 -4.62 -23.36 18.43
C LEU A 477 -5.40 -24.57 17.88
N PRO A 478 -6.74 -24.50 17.82
CA PRO A 478 -7.58 -23.35 18.19
C PRO A 478 -7.96 -23.32 19.69
N ALA A 479 -7.56 -24.34 20.47
CA ALA A 479 -8.03 -24.52 21.85
C ALA A 479 -7.76 -23.30 22.75
N TRP A 480 -6.55 -22.75 22.70
CA TRP A 480 -6.16 -21.56 23.45
C TRP A 480 -7.15 -20.39 23.26
N SER A 481 -7.69 -20.23 22.04
CA SER A 481 -8.56 -19.09 21.70
C SER A 481 -9.90 -19.08 22.43
N TRP A 482 -10.39 -20.22 22.92
CA TRP A 482 -11.63 -20.28 23.72
C TRP A 482 -11.42 -20.69 25.17
N THR A 483 -10.20 -21.10 25.57
CA THR A 483 -9.89 -21.49 26.94
C THR A 483 -9.20 -20.38 27.72
N GLU A 484 -8.11 -19.83 27.17
CA GLU A 484 -7.24 -18.87 27.87
C GLU A 484 -7.35 -17.43 27.34
N MET A 485 -7.52 -17.26 26.03
CA MET A 485 -7.55 -15.95 25.39
C MET A 485 -8.60 -15.00 25.99
N PRO A 486 -9.84 -15.44 26.30
CA PRO A 486 -10.83 -14.55 26.89
C PRO A 486 -10.36 -13.97 28.23
N ALA A 487 -9.83 -14.82 29.10
CA ALA A 487 -9.33 -14.37 30.40
C ALA A 487 -8.09 -13.47 30.26
N PHE A 488 -7.20 -13.80 29.33
CA PHE A 488 -5.99 -13.01 29.08
C PHE A 488 -6.30 -11.57 28.64
N PHE A 489 -7.28 -11.40 27.76
CA PHE A 489 -7.71 -10.09 27.27
C PHE A 489 -8.85 -9.45 28.10
N GLY A 490 -9.30 -10.09 29.16
CA GLY A 490 -10.42 -9.59 29.98
C GLY A 490 -11.75 -9.55 29.25
N LEU A 491 -12.00 -10.50 28.33
CA LEU A 491 -13.22 -10.56 27.52
C LEU A 491 -14.33 -11.32 28.27
N ALA A 492 -15.53 -10.74 28.23
CA ALA A 492 -16.74 -11.43 28.66
C ALA A 492 -17.29 -12.25 27.47
N VAL A 493 -17.06 -13.56 27.49
CA VAL A 493 -17.46 -14.46 26.39
C VAL A 493 -18.59 -15.36 26.84
N GLY A 494 -19.75 -15.28 26.18
CA GLY A 494 -20.92 -16.12 26.45
C GLY A 494 -20.88 -17.46 25.71
N ALA A 495 -21.83 -18.34 26.01
CA ALA A 495 -21.93 -19.65 25.37
C ALA A 495 -22.13 -19.54 23.84
N SER A 496 -22.92 -18.57 23.40
CA SER A 496 -23.15 -18.30 21.97
C SER A 496 -21.92 -17.79 21.25
N ASP A 497 -21.06 -16.99 21.94
CA ASP A 497 -19.78 -16.54 21.38
C ASP A 497 -18.84 -17.74 21.19
N LEU A 498 -18.75 -18.60 22.20
CA LEU A 498 -17.93 -19.82 22.12
C LEU A 498 -18.37 -20.74 20.97
N GLU A 499 -19.67 -20.85 20.74
CA GLU A 499 -20.19 -21.63 19.61
C GLU A 499 -19.79 -21.02 18.27
N ARG A 500 -19.95 -19.69 18.11
CA ARG A 500 -19.49 -18.97 16.90
C ARG A 500 -17.99 -19.09 16.67
N MET A 501 -17.18 -18.99 17.72
CA MET A 501 -15.73 -19.17 17.62
C MET A 501 -15.37 -20.58 17.16
N ARG A 502 -16.02 -21.61 17.69
CA ARG A 502 -15.80 -23.01 17.30
C ARG A 502 -16.25 -23.27 15.84
N GLU A 503 -17.36 -22.67 15.44
CA GLU A 503 -17.81 -22.76 14.05
C GLU A 503 -16.82 -22.07 13.10
N THR A 504 -16.34 -20.87 13.46
CA THR A 504 -15.32 -20.14 12.70
C THR A 504 -14.04 -20.95 12.51
N ALA A 505 -13.63 -21.72 13.52
CA ALA A 505 -12.42 -22.54 13.47
C ALA A 505 -12.51 -23.74 12.49
N ARG A 506 -13.71 -24.09 12.00
CA ARG A 506 -13.89 -25.16 10.99
C ARG A 506 -13.57 -24.70 9.57
N TRP A 507 -13.53 -23.41 9.32
CA TRP A 507 -13.34 -22.82 8.01
C TRP A 507 -11.92 -22.33 7.78
N ASP A 508 -11.51 -22.26 6.52
CA ASP A 508 -10.23 -21.62 6.18
C ASP A 508 -10.32 -20.13 6.51
N SER A 509 -9.43 -19.68 7.40
CA SER A 509 -9.46 -18.32 7.95
C SER A 509 -9.16 -17.22 6.91
N LYS A 510 -8.61 -17.59 5.75
CA LYS A 510 -8.27 -16.68 4.63
C LYS A 510 -9.21 -16.81 3.45
N ARG A 511 -10.02 -17.89 3.40
CA ARG A 511 -10.92 -18.21 2.29
C ARG A 511 -12.32 -18.49 2.84
N PRO A 512 -13.12 -17.46 3.10
CA PRO A 512 -14.48 -17.65 3.62
C PRO A 512 -15.28 -18.62 2.76
N GLY A 513 -15.96 -19.58 3.42
CA GLY A 513 -16.76 -20.60 2.75
C GLY A 513 -16.01 -21.87 2.32
N MET A 514 -14.69 -21.95 2.50
CA MET A 514 -13.91 -23.17 2.32
C MET A 514 -13.66 -23.86 3.67
N ALA A 515 -13.93 -25.16 3.76
CA ALA A 515 -13.62 -25.94 4.96
C ALA A 515 -12.11 -26.01 5.16
N PHE A 516 -11.67 -25.87 6.40
CA PHE A 516 -10.26 -26.06 6.74
C PHE A 516 -9.88 -27.53 6.60
N THR A 517 -8.88 -27.83 5.75
CA THR A 517 -8.29 -29.15 5.60
C THR A 517 -6.86 -29.14 6.09
N SER A 518 -6.55 -29.90 7.12
CA SER A 518 -5.18 -30.05 7.65
C SER A 518 -4.22 -30.71 6.63
N GLY A 519 -4.76 -31.34 5.58
CA GLY A 519 -4.01 -32.07 4.56
C GLY A 519 -3.40 -31.22 3.43
N ASP A 520 -3.84 -29.99 3.23
CA ASP A 520 -3.29 -29.13 2.16
C ASP A 520 -1.86 -28.60 2.46
N LYS A 521 -1.37 -28.82 3.68
CA LYS A 521 -0.02 -28.41 4.10
C LYS A 521 1.05 -29.48 3.88
N ASN A 522 0.67 -30.74 3.61
CA ASN A 522 1.60 -31.87 3.47
C ASN A 522 1.74 -32.39 2.03
N ARG A 523 1.20 -31.70 0.99
CA ARG A 523 1.31 -32.10 -0.41
C ARG A 523 2.42 -31.38 -1.18
N ALA A 524 3.50 -31.01 -0.53
CA ALA A 524 4.76 -30.64 -1.18
C ALA A 524 5.86 -31.50 -0.56
N GLY A 525 5.83 -32.80 -0.93
CA GLY A 525 6.91 -33.74 -0.77
C GLY A 525 7.47 -34.07 -2.14
#